data_6b9aa555f5de5f83437b07294da4fcf5
#
_entry.id   6b9aa555f5de5f83437b07294da4fcf5
#
_cell.length_a   1.000
_cell.length_b   1.000
_cell.length_c   1.000
_cell.angle_alpha   90.00
_cell.angle_beta   90.00
_cell.angle_gamma   90.00
#
_symmetry.space_group_name_H-M   'P 1'
#
loop_
_entity.id
_entity.type
_entity.pdbx_description
1 polymer ?
#
loop_
_entity_poly.entity_id
_entity_poly.type
_entity_poly.pdbx_seq_one_letter_code
_entity_poly.pdbx_strand_id
1 'polypeptide(L)'
;MKKIMIINGPNLNLLGRREPDIYGRQTMEQCMDSLRTQFEGVAEISYFQSNHEGALIDKLQEVGFDVDGIVLNAGAYTHTSIALADCIRSVDAPVVEVHISNVHQREPFRHVSMLSAACVGVICGFGMDSYRLAVEALLNHS
;
A
#
# COMPACT_ATOMS: atom_id res chain seq x y z
N MET A 1 7.09 -0.24 -19.95
CA MET A 1 6.07 -0.01 -18.89
C MET A 1 6.73 0.04 -17.53
N LYS A 2 6.26 0.90 -16.68
CA LYS A 2 6.68 0.94 -15.29
C LYS A 2 6.10 -0.26 -14.53
N LYS A 3 6.89 -0.84 -13.65
CA LYS A 3 6.46 -1.96 -12.78
C LYS A 3 6.10 -1.42 -11.41
N ILE A 4 4.86 -1.59 -11.00
CA ILE A 4 4.36 -1.14 -9.70
C ILE A 4 3.86 -2.36 -8.93
N MET A 5 4.38 -2.54 -7.71
CA MET A 5 3.93 -3.60 -6.80
C MET A 5 3.03 -2.99 -5.72
N ILE A 6 1.84 -3.53 -5.56
CA ILE A 6 0.94 -3.17 -4.46
C ILE A 6 1.04 -4.26 -3.40
N ILE A 7 1.37 -3.85 -2.17
CA ILE A 7 1.53 -4.76 -1.04
C ILE A 7 0.54 -4.36 0.04
N ASN A 8 -0.32 -5.30 0.44
CA ASN A 8 -1.31 -5.12 1.49
C ASN A 8 -1.00 -5.99 2.70
N GLY A 9 -1.17 -5.43 3.88
CA GLY A 9 -0.97 -6.08 5.16
C GLY A 9 -2.20 -6.80 5.71
N PRO A 10 -2.22 -7.01 7.04
CA PRO A 10 -3.21 -7.89 7.68
C PRO A 10 -4.63 -7.38 7.51
N ASN A 11 -5.53 -8.33 7.37
CA ASN A 11 -6.98 -8.14 7.28
C ASN A 11 -7.46 -7.48 5.98
N LEU A 12 -6.58 -7.03 5.11
CA LEU A 12 -6.98 -6.38 3.86
C LEU A 12 -7.50 -7.37 2.82
N ASN A 13 -7.30 -8.66 3.06
CA ASN A 13 -7.94 -9.72 2.29
C ASN A 13 -9.45 -9.81 2.56
N LEU A 14 -9.95 -9.15 3.62
CA LEU A 14 -11.36 -9.15 4.00
C LEU A 14 -12.12 -7.92 3.52
N LEU A 15 -11.51 -7.10 2.68
CA LEU A 15 -12.19 -5.92 2.11
C LEU A 15 -13.47 -6.33 1.37
N GLY A 16 -14.52 -5.52 1.55
CA GLY A 16 -15.86 -5.82 1.04
C GLY A 16 -16.73 -6.59 2.03
N ARG A 17 -16.12 -7.23 3.04
CA ARG A 17 -16.82 -8.02 4.07
C ARG A 17 -16.72 -7.39 5.46
N ARG A 18 -15.58 -6.75 5.77
CA ARG A 18 -15.26 -6.21 7.08
C ARG A 18 -15.47 -4.70 7.08
N GLU A 19 -16.25 -4.22 8.06
CA GLU A 19 -16.45 -2.79 8.32
C GLU A 19 -16.70 -1.97 7.04
N PRO A 20 -17.74 -2.30 6.24
CA PRO A 20 -17.97 -1.64 4.95
C PRO A 20 -18.20 -0.13 5.08
N ASP A 21 -18.63 0.36 6.24
CA ASP A 21 -18.81 1.78 6.49
C ASP A 21 -17.47 2.54 6.55
N ILE A 22 -16.37 1.83 6.84
CA ILE A 22 -15.02 2.40 6.92
C ILE A 22 -14.27 2.14 5.61
N TYR A 23 -14.31 0.90 5.11
CA TYR A 23 -13.46 0.45 4.00
C TYR A 23 -14.19 0.33 2.66
N GLY A 24 -15.54 0.48 2.66
CA GLY A 24 -16.35 0.30 1.45
C GLY A 24 -16.67 -1.17 1.19
N ARG A 25 -17.44 -1.39 0.12
CA ARG A 25 -17.93 -2.73 -0.27
C ARG A 25 -17.13 -3.37 -1.40
N GLN A 26 -16.28 -2.60 -2.06
CA GLN A 26 -15.43 -3.11 -3.13
C GLN A 26 -14.38 -4.07 -2.57
N THR A 27 -14.18 -5.20 -3.22
CA THR A 27 -13.10 -6.12 -2.85
C THR A 27 -11.77 -5.61 -3.41
N MET A 28 -10.67 -6.10 -2.83
CA MET A 28 -9.34 -5.75 -3.35
C MET A 28 -9.15 -6.31 -4.76
N GLU A 29 -9.70 -7.46 -5.07
CA GLU A 29 -9.65 -8.04 -6.41
C GLU A 29 -10.30 -7.11 -7.43
N GLN A 30 -11.49 -6.58 -7.13
CA GLN A 30 -12.18 -5.62 -7.99
C GLN A 30 -11.36 -4.34 -8.17
N CYS A 31 -10.75 -3.86 -7.10
CA CYS A 31 -9.87 -2.69 -7.14
C CYS A 31 -8.67 -2.94 -8.05
N MET A 32 -8.02 -4.08 -7.92
CA MET A 32 -6.86 -4.44 -8.74
C MET A 32 -7.23 -4.55 -10.22
N ASP A 33 -8.37 -5.15 -10.54
CA ASP A 33 -8.85 -5.25 -11.92
C ASP A 33 -9.07 -3.86 -12.52
N SER A 34 -9.68 -2.95 -11.76
CA SER A 34 -9.89 -1.56 -12.18
C SER A 34 -8.56 -0.85 -12.45
N LEU A 35 -7.58 -1.04 -11.56
CA LEU A 35 -6.27 -0.40 -11.71
C LEU A 35 -5.53 -0.93 -12.94
N ARG A 36 -5.57 -2.23 -13.16
CA ARG A 36 -4.91 -2.83 -14.32
C ARG A 36 -5.51 -2.31 -15.63
N THR A 37 -6.83 -2.18 -15.67
CA THR A 37 -7.53 -1.62 -16.84
C THR A 37 -7.16 -0.16 -17.05
N GLN A 38 -7.18 0.63 -15.97
CA GLN A 38 -6.93 2.07 -16.05
C GLN A 38 -5.51 2.39 -16.49
N PHE A 39 -4.54 1.60 -16.05
CA PHE A 39 -3.12 1.84 -16.36
C PHE A 39 -2.58 0.92 -17.47
N GLU A 40 -3.47 0.29 -18.24
CA GLU A 40 -3.08 -0.58 -19.35
C GLU A 40 -2.15 0.15 -20.32
N GLY A 41 -1.03 -0.48 -20.65
CA GLY A 41 -0.03 0.12 -21.53
C GLY A 41 0.92 1.12 -20.85
N VAL A 42 0.62 1.52 -19.60
CA VAL A 42 1.40 2.51 -18.85
C VAL A 42 2.17 1.86 -17.70
N ALA A 43 1.50 1.02 -16.93
CA ALA A 43 2.08 0.35 -15.78
C ALA A 43 1.67 -1.11 -15.73
N GLU A 44 2.63 -1.96 -15.36
CA GLU A 44 2.38 -3.35 -15.01
C GLU A 44 2.18 -3.41 -13.50
N ILE A 45 0.96 -3.76 -13.07
CA ILE A 45 0.59 -3.73 -11.65
C ILE A 45 0.50 -5.15 -11.12
N SER A 46 1.33 -5.43 -10.10
CA SER A 46 1.35 -6.70 -9.38
C SER A 46 0.81 -6.49 -7.98
N TYR A 47 0.35 -7.58 -7.35
CA TYR A 47 -0.30 -7.51 -6.04
C TYR A 47 0.18 -8.63 -5.14
N PHE A 48 0.37 -8.31 -3.85
CA PHE A 48 0.68 -9.27 -2.80
C PHE A 48 -0.03 -8.85 -1.51
N GLN A 49 -0.54 -9.81 -0.79
CA GLN A 49 -1.18 -9.57 0.52
C GLN A 49 -0.71 -10.63 1.50
N SER A 50 -0.44 -10.22 2.74
CA SER A 50 -0.15 -11.15 3.83
C SER A 50 -0.56 -10.57 5.17
N ASN A 51 -0.95 -11.46 6.07
CA ASN A 51 -1.22 -11.12 7.47
C ASN A 51 0.06 -11.15 8.33
N HIS A 52 1.18 -11.59 7.77
CA HIS A 52 2.43 -11.81 8.49
C HIS A 52 3.45 -10.72 8.21
N GLU A 53 3.96 -10.09 9.26
CA GLU A 53 4.98 -9.04 9.14
C GLU A 53 6.21 -9.53 8.38
N GLY A 54 6.71 -10.72 8.71
CA GLY A 54 7.87 -11.30 8.03
C GLY A 54 7.67 -11.52 6.54
N ALA A 55 6.47 -11.95 6.15
CA ALA A 55 6.14 -12.13 4.73
C ALA A 55 6.12 -10.80 3.97
N LEU A 56 5.67 -9.73 4.61
CA LEU A 56 5.69 -8.40 4.01
C LEU A 56 7.13 -7.92 3.82
N ILE A 57 7.98 -8.14 4.81
CA ILE A 57 9.40 -7.81 4.73
C ILE A 57 10.07 -8.59 3.61
N ASP A 58 9.82 -9.90 3.54
CA ASP A 58 10.40 -10.76 2.50
C ASP A 58 9.98 -10.30 1.10
N LYS A 59 8.72 -9.90 0.95
CA LYS A 59 8.23 -9.42 -0.35
C LYS A 59 8.86 -8.08 -0.73
N LEU A 60 8.99 -7.16 0.21
CA LEU A 60 9.68 -5.88 -0.03
C LEU A 60 11.12 -6.10 -0.48
N GLN A 61 11.83 -7.02 0.16
CA GLN A 61 13.21 -7.35 -0.23
C GLN A 61 13.27 -8.02 -1.60
N GLU A 62 12.31 -8.91 -1.90
CA GLU A 62 12.24 -9.60 -3.18
C GLU A 62 12.06 -8.64 -4.35
N VAL A 63 11.16 -7.68 -4.23
CA VAL A 63 10.80 -6.79 -5.35
C VAL A 63 11.47 -5.43 -5.30
N GLY A 64 11.99 -5.02 -4.15
CA GLY A 64 12.44 -3.65 -3.90
C GLY A 64 13.61 -3.17 -4.74
N PHE A 65 14.31 -4.07 -5.43
CA PHE A 65 15.41 -3.74 -6.34
C PHE A 65 15.03 -3.92 -7.81
N ASP A 66 13.82 -4.42 -8.09
CA ASP A 66 13.40 -4.76 -9.44
C ASP A 66 12.24 -3.92 -9.96
N VAL A 67 11.37 -3.42 -9.07
CA VAL A 67 10.19 -2.63 -9.47
C VAL A 67 10.50 -1.14 -9.46
N ASP A 68 9.69 -0.37 -10.18
CA ASP A 68 9.83 1.09 -10.27
C ASP A 68 9.17 1.81 -9.10
N GLY A 69 8.26 1.16 -8.41
CA GLY A 69 7.61 1.72 -7.22
C GLY A 69 6.78 0.69 -6.47
N ILE A 70 6.56 0.97 -5.19
CA ILE A 70 5.79 0.12 -4.30
C ILE A 70 4.70 0.96 -3.63
N VAL A 71 3.46 0.46 -3.68
CA VAL A 71 2.34 0.99 -2.91
C VAL A 71 2.16 0.06 -1.71
N LEU A 72 2.34 0.58 -0.51
CA LEU A 72 2.29 -0.22 0.72
C LEU A 72 1.16 0.24 1.63
N ASN A 73 0.21 -0.65 1.85
CA ASN A 73 -0.79 -0.50 2.91
C ASN A 73 -0.52 -1.59 3.95
N ALA A 74 0.27 -1.27 4.96
CA ALA A 74 0.71 -2.23 5.95
C ALA A 74 -0.37 -2.57 7.00
N GLY A 75 -1.56 -1.98 6.89
CA GLY A 75 -2.62 -2.19 7.87
C GLY A 75 -2.16 -1.75 9.26
N ALA A 76 -2.49 -2.54 10.28
CA ALA A 76 -2.12 -2.21 11.66
C ALA A 76 -0.61 -2.18 11.90
N TYR A 77 0.19 -2.87 11.10
CA TYR A 77 1.66 -2.82 11.25
C TYR A 77 2.23 -1.43 10.98
N THR A 78 1.50 -0.56 10.29
CA THR A 78 1.87 0.84 10.12
C THR A 78 2.20 1.52 11.44
N HIS A 79 1.47 1.16 12.49
CA HIS A 79 1.53 1.84 13.80
C HIS A 79 2.50 1.17 14.76
N THR A 80 3.09 0.03 14.40
CA THR A 80 3.90 -0.77 15.33
C THR A 80 5.23 -1.25 14.76
N SER A 81 5.38 -1.36 13.43
CA SER A 81 6.52 -2.10 12.87
C SER A 81 7.71 -1.21 12.53
N ILE A 82 8.67 -1.20 13.42
CA ILE A 82 9.99 -0.62 13.15
C ILE A 82 10.72 -1.46 12.10
N ALA A 83 10.51 -2.78 12.11
CA ALA A 83 11.17 -3.69 11.15
C ALA A 83 10.75 -3.37 9.71
N LEU A 84 9.48 -3.07 9.47
CA LEU A 84 9.02 -2.64 8.15
C LEU A 84 9.65 -1.30 7.74
N ALA A 85 9.74 -0.35 8.66
CA ALA A 85 10.37 0.95 8.39
C ALA A 85 11.82 0.76 7.96
N ASP A 86 12.55 -0.09 8.67
CA ASP A 86 13.95 -0.39 8.34
C ASP A 86 14.06 -1.05 6.96
N CYS A 87 13.14 -1.95 6.63
CA CYS A 87 13.11 -2.62 5.34
C CYS A 87 12.87 -1.62 4.19
N ILE A 88 11.92 -0.71 4.37
CA ILE A 88 11.60 0.32 3.37
C ILE A 88 12.85 1.16 3.06
N ARG A 89 13.62 1.51 4.09
CA ARG A 89 14.87 2.27 3.91
C ARG A 89 15.96 1.47 3.22
N SER A 90 15.87 0.15 3.25
CA SER A 90 16.91 -0.75 2.74
C SER A 90 16.76 -1.09 1.26
N VAL A 91 15.59 -0.85 0.66
CA VAL A 91 15.34 -1.16 -0.75
C VAL A 91 15.44 0.10 -1.60
N ASP A 92 15.67 -0.09 -2.91
CA ASP A 92 15.86 1.03 -3.84
C ASP A 92 14.54 1.63 -4.33
N ALA A 93 13.50 0.82 -4.48
CA ALA A 93 12.23 1.30 -5.01
C ALA A 93 11.58 2.32 -4.09
N PRO A 94 11.08 3.44 -4.62
CA PRO A 94 10.31 4.38 -3.81
C PRO A 94 9.01 3.74 -3.33
N VAL A 95 8.66 4.00 -2.06
CA VAL A 95 7.48 3.44 -1.43
C VAL A 95 6.52 4.56 -1.08
N VAL A 96 5.26 4.44 -1.50
CA VAL A 96 4.17 5.32 -1.08
C VAL A 96 3.31 4.56 -0.07
N GLU A 97 3.13 5.15 1.11
CA GLU A 97 2.26 4.60 2.15
C GLU A 97 0.81 4.95 1.82
N VAL A 98 -0.09 3.94 1.89
CA VAL A 98 -1.52 4.12 1.60
C VAL A 98 -2.36 3.64 2.76
N HIS A 99 -3.41 4.39 3.05
CA HIS A 99 -4.50 4.00 3.96
C HIS A 99 -5.83 4.30 3.30
N ILE A 100 -6.76 3.35 3.37
CA ILE A 100 -8.10 3.49 2.76
C ILE A 100 -8.91 4.52 3.54
N SER A 101 -8.90 4.41 4.88
CA SER A 101 -9.60 5.35 5.75
C SER A 101 -8.74 6.58 6.05
N ASN A 102 -9.37 7.67 6.46
CA ASN A 102 -8.64 8.79 7.06
C ASN A 102 -8.27 8.39 8.49
N VAL A 103 -7.03 7.99 8.69
CA VAL A 103 -6.53 7.49 9.98
C VAL A 103 -6.65 8.52 11.10
N HIS A 104 -6.68 9.81 10.77
CA HIS A 104 -6.83 10.91 11.74
C HIS A 104 -8.24 11.02 12.30
N GLN A 105 -9.22 10.38 11.67
CA GLN A 105 -10.61 10.31 12.15
C GLN A 105 -10.87 9.05 12.96
N ARG A 106 -9.86 8.22 13.19
CA ARG A 106 -9.98 6.95 13.89
C ARG A 106 -9.31 7.03 15.27
N GLU A 107 -9.12 5.90 15.92
CA GLU A 107 -8.55 5.83 17.28
C GLU A 107 -7.16 6.47 17.32
N PRO A 108 -6.79 7.12 18.43
CA PRO A 108 -5.49 7.83 18.54
C PRO A 108 -4.26 6.99 18.19
N PHE A 109 -4.29 5.67 18.45
CA PHE A 109 -3.15 4.80 18.11
C PHE A 109 -2.94 4.66 16.60
N ARG A 110 -3.90 5.09 15.76
CA ARG A 110 -3.77 5.09 14.30
C ARG A 110 -3.23 6.41 13.74
N HIS A 111 -3.01 7.40 14.60
CA HIS A 111 -2.57 8.73 14.16
C HIS A 111 -1.06 8.79 13.87
N VAL A 112 -0.28 7.85 14.41
CA VAL A 112 1.17 7.81 14.24
C VAL A 112 1.56 6.65 13.35
N SER A 113 2.35 6.93 12.33
CA SER A 113 2.92 5.92 11.45
C SER A 113 4.40 5.75 11.75
N MET A 114 4.83 4.50 11.94
CA MET A 114 6.24 4.14 12.01
C MET A 114 6.89 4.17 10.63
N LEU A 115 6.09 4.17 9.56
CA LEU A 115 6.56 3.98 8.17
C LEU A 115 6.71 5.28 7.40
N SER A 116 5.93 6.30 7.73
CA SER A 116 5.80 7.51 6.91
C SER A 116 7.14 8.19 6.62
N ALA A 117 8.02 8.25 7.61
CA ALA A 117 9.33 8.90 7.45
C ALA A 117 10.25 8.12 6.49
N ALA A 118 10.00 6.83 6.28
CA ALA A 118 10.77 5.99 5.36
C ALA A 118 10.19 6.01 3.94
N CYS A 119 8.95 6.46 3.77
CA CYS A 119 8.26 6.48 2.49
C CYS A 119 8.49 7.82 1.78
N VAL A 120 8.33 7.84 0.45
CA VAL A 120 8.43 9.10 -0.33
C VAL A 120 7.19 9.95 -0.19
N GLY A 121 6.06 9.38 0.21
CA GLY A 121 4.82 10.10 0.45
C GLY A 121 3.77 9.23 1.10
N VAL A 122 2.67 9.87 1.53
CA VAL A 122 1.56 9.22 2.22
C VAL A 122 0.25 9.67 1.60
N ILE A 123 -0.64 8.73 1.32
CA ILE A 123 -2.00 8.99 0.84
C ILE A 123 -2.96 8.26 1.74
N CYS A 124 -3.92 8.97 2.31
CA CYS A 124 -4.93 8.35 3.17
C CYS A 124 -6.28 9.04 3.02
N GLY A 125 -7.37 8.28 3.24
CA GLY A 125 -8.68 8.84 3.41
C GLY A 125 -9.58 8.90 2.17
N PHE A 126 -9.12 8.42 1.02
CA PHE A 126 -9.89 8.48 -0.23
C PHE A 126 -10.48 7.14 -0.64
N GLY A 127 -10.66 6.23 0.34
CA GLY A 127 -11.20 4.91 0.07
C GLY A 127 -10.27 4.12 -0.85
N MET A 128 -10.86 3.29 -1.69
CA MET A 128 -10.07 2.48 -2.64
C MET A 128 -9.36 3.32 -3.69
N ASP A 129 -9.82 4.55 -3.94
CA ASP A 129 -9.16 5.46 -4.87
C ASP A 129 -7.76 5.87 -4.39
N SER A 130 -7.47 5.69 -3.10
CA SER A 130 -6.14 5.93 -2.54
C SER A 130 -5.06 5.13 -3.29
N TYR A 131 -5.38 3.92 -3.74
CA TYR A 131 -4.44 3.09 -4.51
C TYR A 131 -4.14 3.70 -5.88
N ARG A 132 -5.17 4.19 -6.58
CA ARG A 132 -4.98 4.86 -7.87
C ARG A 132 -4.10 6.09 -7.72
N LEU A 133 -4.37 6.90 -6.70
CA LEU A 133 -3.58 8.11 -6.43
C LEU A 133 -2.12 7.77 -6.14
N ALA A 134 -1.86 6.68 -5.43
CA ALA A 134 -0.51 6.23 -5.14
C ALA A 134 0.23 5.78 -6.41
N VAL A 135 -0.44 5.05 -7.29
CA VAL A 135 0.14 4.64 -8.58
C VAL A 135 0.49 5.87 -9.41
N GLU A 136 -0.45 6.83 -9.50
CA GLU A 136 -0.20 8.10 -10.20
C GLU A 136 1.01 8.83 -9.63
N ALA A 137 1.11 8.90 -8.30
CA ALA A 137 2.22 9.57 -7.64
C ALA A 137 3.56 8.91 -8.01
N LEU A 138 3.60 7.57 -8.03
CA LEU A 138 4.81 6.83 -8.38
C LEU A 138 5.19 6.98 -9.85
N LEU A 139 4.20 7.02 -10.74
CA LEU A 139 4.46 7.21 -12.17
C LEU A 139 5.06 8.59 -12.48
N ASN A 140 4.77 9.57 -11.63
CA ASN A 140 5.25 10.95 -11.78
C ASN A 140 6.44 11.27 -10.86
N HIS A 141 6.86 10.32 -10.06
CA HIS A 141 8.01 10.48 -9.16
C HIS A 141 9.32 10.39 -9.93
N SER A 142 10.19 11.33 -9.71
CA SER A 142 11.49 11.37 -10.37
C SER A 142 12.64 10.92 -9.46
#